data_830eaf049e0973fd76e9dd42998437ce
#
_entry.id   830eaf049e0973fd76e9dd42998437ce
#
_cell.length_a   1.000
_cell.length_b   1.000
_cell.length_c   1.000
_cell.angle_alpha   90.00
_cell.angle_beta   90.00
_cell.angle_gamma   90.00
#
_symmetry.space_group_name_H-M   'P 1'
#
loop_
_entity.id
_entity.type
_entity.pdbx_description
1 polymer ?
#
loop_
_entity_poly.entity_id
_entity_poly.type
_entity_poly.pdbx_seq_one_letter_code
_entity_poly.pdbx_strand_id
1 'polypeptide(L)'
;MVQTLTGPRFARALRAGAIAVVREQESLNRINVFPVPDADTGTNLASTLRAAAAALTAPRGITVGQTARVVADAALDGARGNSGAILAQFFHGLAEAIGTKVVITTKDFAEAVRRGVEAAHQALQRPVEGTILSVLKEWGARIEEHARSVPDFGELLRRALEPTRVALANTPRQLAVLAKHGVVDAGAQGFVYFLEGISEFFSDRRLADWRRAGLSLAQPTPFAAAHADTDFSYRFCAEALLVGELLDRKAVAAAVAPLGSSLVVAGGGARLRVHLHTNEPQHLFTTLAALGTIERTKIDDMILQQIAAREASIALVSDSGCDLPEATSHAIGLVRVPLQLTFGEETFTDGVDITPPQFYQRLVTATVPPKTSQPAVGEYRTIFQRLLESHESVVCVALSGGLSGTYQAACAAAQQVDPKRIRVVDTRQVSVSEGLVAEAVGEALAAGASLDEAEAVALKARDNVRLFAAIPSLDMAVRGGRVSPAIARITRIFGLKPILTIDAEGKSAKAGVHAGFAASLRGIVRRAARFAGERQVRLLVAHANAVGAAEYVTERLCRQFGVSDIPIVNLAAVLAAHTGPGAVGVAVRRLEI
;
A
#
# COMPACT_ATOMS: atom_id res chain seq x y z
N MET A 1 13.75 -44.43 -15.05
CA MET A 1 12.30 -44.37 -15.10
C MET A 1 11.69 -44.32 -13.69
N VAL A 2 10.83 -43.38 -13.41
CA VAL A 2 10.17 -43.19 -12.11
C VAL A 2 8.65 -43.29 -12.32
N GLN A 3 8.10 -44.49 -12.14
CA GLN A 3 6.70 -44.79 -12.38
C GLN A 3 5.79 -44.46 -11.18
N THR A 4 6.35 -44.41 -9.98
CA THR A 4 5.64 -44.08 -8.76
C THR A 4 6.40 -43.01 -7.96
N LEU A 5 5.66 -42.09 -7.38
CA LEU A 5 6.20 -41.02 -6.56
C LEU A 5 5.94 -41.33 -5.08
N THR A 6 7.02 -41.43 -4.31
CA THR A 6 6.99 -41.62 -2.85
C THR A 6 7.08 -40.28 -2.13
N GLY A 7 6.63 -40.20 -0.86
CA GLY A 7 6.72 -38.98 -0.06
C GLY A 7 8.09 -38.32 -0.04
N PRO A 8 9.20 -39.05 0.24
CA PRO A 8 10.52 -38.44 0.23
C PRO A 8 11.00 -37.95 -1.16
N ARG A 9 10.56 -38.57 -2.25
CA ARG A 9 10.88 -38.11 -3.61
C ARG A 9 10.05 -36.88 -3.98
N PHE A 10 8.79 -36.86 -3.61
CA PHE A 10 7.91 -35.71 -3.78
C PHE A 10 8.45 -34.48 -3.02
N ALA A 11 8.84 -34.66 -1.75
CA ALA A 11 9.47 -33.61 -0.94
C ALA A 11 10.72 -33.02 -1.59
N ARG A 12 11.59 -33.88 -2.14
CA ARG A 12 12.83 -33.43 -2.82
C ARG A 12 12.54 -32.66 -4.11
N ALA A 13 11.57 -33.11 -4.90
CA ALA A 13 11.15 -32.45 -6.12
C ALA A 13 10.59 -31.03 -5.82
N LEU A 14 9.71 -30.93 -4.82
CA LEU A 14 9.16 -29.62 -4.39
C LEU A 14 10.25 -28.67 -3.87
N ARG A 15 11.23 -29.18 -3.11
CA ARG A 15 12.37 -28.36 -2.67
C ARG A 15 13.23 -27.87 -3.83
N ALA A 16 13.44 -28.69 -4.86
CA ALA A 16 14.18 -28.27 -6.06
C ALA A 16 13.44 -27.12 -6.78
N GLY A 17 12.14 -27.24 -6.96
CA GLY A 17 11.31 -26.15 -7.50
C GLY A 17 11.36 -24.88 -6.66
N ALA A 18 11.26 -25.01 -5.33
CA ALA A 18 11.37 -23.86 -4.41
C ALA A 18 12.73 -23.15 -4.53
N ILE A 19 13.84 -23.89 -4.62
CA ILE A 19 15.18 -23.32 -4.80
C ILE A 19 15.29 -22.54 -6.11
N ALA A 20 14.72 -23.05 -7.20
CA ALA A 20 14.74 -22.38 -8.50
C ALA A 20 14.06 -21.00 -8.42
N VAL A 21 12.89 -20.92 -7.79
CA VAL A 21 12.17 -19.63 -7.60
C VAL A 21 12.94 -18.68 -6.69
N VAL A 22 13.50 -19.18 -5.59
CA VAL A 22 14.25 -18.35 -4.64
C VAL A 22 15.50 -17.73 -5.28
N ARG A 23 16.16 -18.43 -6.21
CA ARG A 23 17.31 -17.90 -6.96
C ARG A 23 16.92 -16.74 -7.88
N GLU A 24 15.74 -16.80 -8.46
CA GLU A 24 15.25 -15.84 -9.44
C GLU A 24 14.33 -14.77 -8.81
N GLN A 25 14.28 -14.69 -7.47
CA GLN A 25 13.39 -13.78 -6.75
C GLN A 25 13.49 -12.33 -7.23
N GLU A 26 14.72 -11.80 -7.39
CA GLU A 26 14.93 -10.41 -7.82
C GLU A 26 14.55 -10.19 -9.29
N SER A 27 14.79 -11.18 -10.15
CA SER A 27 14.35 -11.15 -11.54
C SER A 27 12.82 -11.07 -11.65
N LEU A 28 12.11 -11.84 -10.82
CA LEU A 28 10.66 -11.82 -10.74
C LEU A 28 10.11 -10.48 -10.21
N ASN A 29 10.77 -9.90 -9.21
CA ASN A 29 10.38 -8.59 -8.68
C ASN A 29 10.49 -7.50 -9.76
N ARG A 30 11.55 -7.53 -10.61
CA ARG A 30 11.74 -6.54 -11.68
C ARG A 30 10.67 -6.55 -12.76
N ILE A 31 10.06 -7.69 -13.05
CA ILE A 31 9.00 -7.80 -14.08
C ILE A 31 7.59 -7.71 -13.50
N ASN A 32 7.45 -7.43 -12.21
CA ASN A 32 6.16 -7.32 -11.54
C ASN A 32 5.46 -6.00 -11.87
N VAL A 33 4.50 -6.04 -12.79
CA VAL A 33 3.70 -4.87 -13.23
C VAL A 33 2.19 -5.08 -13.06
N PHE A 34 1.76 -6.25 -12.57
CA PHE A 34 0.34 -6.58 -12.40
C PHE A 34 0.12 -7.46 -11.15
N PRO A 35 -0.96 -7.27 -10.36
CA PRO A 35 -1.99 -6.22 -10.51
C PRO A 35 -1.51 -4.83 -10.09
N VAL A 36 -0.44 -4.75 -9.32
CA VAL A 36 0.21 -3.53 -8.83
C VAL A 36 1.72 -3.69 -9.04
N PRO A 37 2.44 -2.68 -9.56
CA PRO A 37 3.90 -2.74 -9.74
C PRO A 37 4.63 -2.39 -8.43
N ASP A 38 4.47 -3.25 -7.42
CA ASP A 38 5.06 -3.11 -6.08
C ASP A 38 6.38 -3.88 -5.92
N ALA A 39 6.85 -4.52 -7.01
CA ALA A 39 8.10 -5.27 -7.10
C ALA A 39 8.24 -6.38 -6.03
N ASP A 40 7.15 -7.00 -5.61
CA ASP A 40 7.14 -7.95 -4.51
C ASP A 40 6.73 -9.38 -4.89
N THR A 41 6.28 -9.64 -6.12
CA THR A 41 5.80 -10.96 -6.56
C THR A 41 6.85 -12.06 -6.37
N GLY A 42 8.11 -11.80 -6.69
CA GLY A 42 9.21 -12.72 -6.45
C GLY A 42 9.42 -13.01 -4.96
N THR A 43 9.35 -11.97 -4.12
CA THR A 43 9.44 -12.06 -2.66
C THR A 43 8.28 -12.87 -2.08
N ASN A 44 7.07 -12.65 -2.57
CA ASN A 44 5.85 -13.32 -2.12
C ASN A 44 5.86 -14.81 -2.48
N LEU A 45 6.22 -15.17 -3.71
CA LEU A 45 6.39 -16.57 -4.13
C LEU A 45 7.52 -17.26 -3.36
N ALA A 46 8.67 -16.61 -3.22
CA ALA A 46 9.80 -17.15 -2.48
C ALA A 46 9.46 -17.37 -0.99
N SER A 47 8.72 -16.46 -0.34
CA SER A 47 8.25 -16.62 1.04
C SER A 47 7.37 -17.86 1.19
N THR A 48 6.38 -18.02 0.32
CA THR A 48 5.45 -19.15 0.29
C THR A 48 6.20 -20.47 0.11
N LEU A 49 7.11 -20.52 -0.85
CA LEU A 49 7.87 -21.73 -1.17
C LEU A 49 8.98 -22.05 -0.15
N ARG A 50 9.59 -21.04 0.49
CA ARG A 50 10.52 -21.26 1.61
C ARG A 50 9.81 -21.91 2.80
N ALA A 51 8.61 -21.44 3.15
CA ALA A 51 7.81 -22.02 4.22
C ALA A 51 7.49 -23.49 3.91
N ALA A 52 7.00 -23.79 2.70
CA ALA A 52 6.73 -25.16 2.25
C ALA A 52 7.99 -26.04 2.28
N ALA A 53 9.13 -25.53 1.78
CA ALA A 53 10.40 -26.27 1.74
C ALA A 53 10.99 -26.50 3.14
N ALA A 54 10.86 -25.55 4.05
CA ALA A 54 11.34 -25.68 5.45
C ALA A 54 10.55 -26.76 6.22
N ALA A 55 9.24 -26.85 6.00
CA ALA A 55 8.40 -27.88 6.61
C ALA A 55 8.73 -29.31 6.15
N LEU A 56 9.42 -29.46 5.01
CA LEU A 56 9.83 -30.75 4.44
C LEU A 56 11.12 -31.34 5.03
N THR A 57 11.62 -30.83 6.14
CA THR A 57 12.80 -31.38 6.86
C THR A 57 12.48 -32.65 7.69
N ALA A 58 11.27 -33.17 7.58
CA ALA A 58 10.67 -34.20 8.39
C ALA A 58 11.23 -35.63 8.17
N PRO A 59 10.96 -36.60 9.10
CA PRO A 59 11.61 -37.86 9.23
C PRO A 59 11.35 -38.86 8.08
N ARG A 60 12.21 -39.88 7.99
CA ARG A 60 12.07 -40.97 7.01
C ARG A 60 10.73 -41.70 7.19
N GLY A 61 10.01 -41.97 6.09
CA GLY A 61 8.86 -42.85 6.08
C GLY A 61 7.48 -42.18 5.94
N ILE A 62 7.40 -40.87 5.72
CA ILE A 62 6.13 -40.20 5.46
C ILE A 62 5.56 -40.56 4.07
N THR A 63 4.23 -40.69 3.99
CA THR A 63 3.50 -40.95 2.74
C THR A 63 3.45 -39.72 1.84
N VAL A 64 3.09 -39.90 0.55
CA VAL A 64 2.89 -38.74 -0.34
C VAL A 64 1.75 -37.85 0.17
N GLY A 65 0.67 -38.45 0.68
CA GLY A 65 -0.44 -37.69 1.25
C GLY A 65 -0.04 -36.83 2.45
N GLN A 66 0.74 -37.39 3.38
CA GLN A 66 1.28 -36.62 4.51
C GLN A 66 2.21 -35.49 4.04
N THR A 67 3.10 -35.79 3.06
CA THR A 67 3.99 -34.77 2.48
C THR A 67 3.20 -33.64 1.84
N ALA A 68 2.17 -33.96 1.03
CA ALA A 68 1.33 -32.97 0.36
C ALA A 68 0.58 -32.07 1.36
N ARG A 69 0.05 -32.66 2.44
CA ARG A 69 -0.61 -31.90 3.50
C ARG A 69 0.32 -30.94 4.23
N VAL A 70 1.52 -31.41 4.61
CA VAL A 70 2.55 -30.57 5.25
C VAL A 70 2.93 -29.39 4.35
N VAL A 71 3.08 -29.63 3.04
CA VAL A 71 3.37 -28.58 2.06
C VAL A 71 2.23 -27.58 1.96
N ALA A 72 0.98 -28.05 1.87
CA ALA A 72 -0.20 -27.19 1.75
C ALA A 72 -0.37 -26.29 2.98
N ASP A 73 -0.26 -26.85 4.18
CA ASP A 73 -0.38 -26.12 5.44
C ASP A 73 0.75 -25.07 5.57
N ALA A 74 1.99 -25.45 5.31
CA ALA A 74 3.12 -24.55 5.39
C ALA A 74 3.11 -23.47 4.29
N ALA A 75 2.66 -23.80 3.08
CA ALA A 75 2.47 -22.83 2.02
C ALA A 75 1.40 -21.81 2.39
N LEU A 76 0.30 -22.23 3.02
CA LEU A 76 -0.76 -21.36 3.49
C LEU A 76 -0.25 -20.40 4.59
N ASP A 77 0.52 -20.91 5.54
CA ASP A 77 1.14 -20.10 6.60
C ASP A 77 2.14 -19.08 6.06
N GLY A 78 2.90 -19.45 5.05
CA GLY A 78 3.91 -18.62 4.40
C GLY A 78 3.40 -17.79 3.22
N ALA A 79 2.12 -17.95 2.83
CA ALA A 79 1.55 -17.25 1.68
C ALA A 79 1.59 -15.74 1.89
N ARG A 80 2.02 -15.03 0.83
CA ARG A 80 2.03 -13.56 0.76
C ARG A 80 1.55 -13.11 -0.60
N GLY A 81 0.82 -12.00 -0.62
CA GLY A 81 0.27 -11.41 -1.83
C GLY A 81 -0.63 -12.38 -2.63
N ASN A 82 -1.11 -11.91 -3.78
CA ASN A 82 -1.98 -12.70 -4.65
C ASN A 82 -1.29 -13.99 -5.15
N SER A 83 -0.06 -13.89 -5.63
CA SER A 83 0.66 -15.02 -6.24
C SER A 83 0.97 -16.11 -5.22
N GLY A 84 1.36 -15.74 -3.99
CA GLY A 84 1.59 -16.71 -2.91
C GLY A 84 0.31 -17.40 -2.46
N ALA A 85 -0.80 -16.67 -2.33
CA ALA A 85 -2.10 -17.23 -1.94
C ALA A 85 -2.66 -18.18 -3.01
N ILE A 86 -2.53 -17.84 -4.31
CA ILE A 86 -2.91 -18.72 -5.43
C ILE A 86 -2.11 -20.03 -5.39
N LEU A 87 -0.80 -19.94 -5.18
CA LEU A 87 0.06 -21.11 -5.12
C LEU A 87 -0.23 -21.98 -3.88
N ALA A 88 -0.51 -21.37 -2.73
CA ALA A 88 -0.92 -22.10 -1.52
C ALA A 88 -2.25 -22.84 -1.74
N GLN A 89 -3.21 -22.21 -2.43
CA GLN A 89 -4.48 -22.84 -2.74
C GLN A 89 -4.32 -23.96 -3.77
N PHE A 90 -3.41 -23.83 -4.74
CA PHE A 90 -3.03 -24.91 -5.64
C PHE A 90 -2.51 -26.13 -4.85
N PHE A 91 -1.60 -25.93 -3.90
CA PHE A 91 -1.08 -27.03 -3.06
C PHE A 91 -2.16 -27.63 -2.15
N HIS A 92 -3.10 -26.82 -1.67
CA HIS A 92 -4.23 -27.29 -0.88
C HIS A 92 -5.11 -28.25 -1.70
N GLY A 93 -5.58 -27.86 -2.89
CA GLY A 93 -6.39 -28.72 -3.75
C GLY A 93 -5.64 -29.99 -4.20
N LEU A 94 -4.32 -29.88 -4.45
CA LEU A 94 -3.46 -31.02 -4.76
C LEU A 94 -3.39 -31.99 -3.57
N ALA A 95 -3.22 -31.50 -2.34
CA ALA A 95 -3.14 -32.32 -1.14
C ALA A 95 -4.48 -33.01 -0.83
N GLU A 96 -5.62 -32.34 -1.02
CA GLU A 96 -6.95 -32.93 -0.87
C GLU A 96 -7.15 -34.12 -1.83
N ALA A 97 -6.77 -33.97 -3.10
CA ALA A 97 -6.91 -35.04 -4.08
C ALA A 97 -5.96 -36.22 -3.85
N ILE A 98 -4.74 -35.98 -3.37
CA ILE A 98 -3.81 -37.04 -2.98
C ILE A 98 -4.33 -37.79 -1.74
N GLY A 99 -4.94 -37.10 -0.79
CA GLY A 99 -5.53 -37.67 0.41
C GLY A 99 -4.49 -38.43 1.26
N THR A 100 -4.77 -39.71 1.58
CA THR A 100 -3.93 -40.55 2.44
C THR A 100 -3.00 -41.50 1.66
N LYS A 101 -2.87 -41.35 0.33
CA LYS A 101 -2.08 -42.26 -0.51
C LYS A 101 -0.62 -42.33 -0.06
N VAL A 102 -0.10 -43.56 -0.01
CA VAL A 102 1.30 -43.85 0.35
C VAL A 102 2.25 -43.49 -0.79
N VAL A 103 1.86 -43.82 -2.01
CA VAL A 103 2.53 -43.51 -3.28
C VAL A 103 1.49 -43.10 -4.31
N ILE A 104 1.91 -42.37 -5.34
CA ILE A 104 1.04 -41.98 -6.46
C ILE A 104 1.68 -42.34 -7.79
N THR A 105 0.82 -42.64 -8.79
CA THR A 105 1.18 -42.81 -10.19
C THR A 105 1.07 -41.47 -10.94
N THR A 106 1.48 -41.44 -12.21
CA THR A 106 1.28 -40.27 -13.08
C THR A 106 -0.20 -39.92 -13.26
N LYS A 107 -1.10 -40.90 -13.28
CA LYS A 107 -2.56 -40.69 -13.33
C LYS A 107 -3.11 -40.06 -12.05
N ASP A 108 -2.69 -40.55 -10.89
CA ASP A 108 -3.05 -39.94 -9.60
C ASP A 108 -2.56 -38.49 -9.50
N PHE A 109 -1.35 -38.25 -10.00
CA PHE A 109 -0.74 -36.91 -10.02
C PHE A 109 -1.53 -35.98 -10.94
N ALA A 110 -1.95 -36.43 -12.11
CA ALA A 110 -2.75 -35.63 -13.04
C ALA A 110 -4.09 -35.21 -12.40
N GLU A 111 -4.80 -36.13 -11.73
CA GLU A 111 -6.01 -35.79 -10.99
C GLU A 111 -5.75 -34.79 -9.86
N ALA A 112 -4.64 -34.96 -9.14
CA ALA A 112 -4.26 -34.03 -8.07
C ALA A 112 -3.92 -32.63 -8.62
N VAL A 113 -3.21 -32.55 -9.76
CA VAL A 113 -2.91 -31.28 -10.44
C VAL A 113 -4.20 -30.61 -10.92
N ARG A 114 -5.12 -31.34 -11.54
CA ARG A 114 -6.41 -30.81 -11.98
C ARG A 114 -7.17 -30.17 -10.81
N ARG A 115 -7.28 -30.86 -9.67
CA ARG A 115 -7.92 -30.34 -8.46
C ARG A 115 -7.19 -29.12 -7.89
N GLY A 116 -5.86 -29.11 -7.94
CA GLY A 116 -5.07 -27.95 -7.54
C GLY A 116 -5.35 -26.71 -8.41
N VAL A 117 -5.44 -26.91 -9.74
CA VAL A 117 -5.78 -25.83 -10.69
C VAL A 117 -7.20 -25.29 -10.43
N GLU A 118 -8.18 -26.18 -10.25
CA GLU A 118 -9.56 -25.79 -9.91
C GLU A 118 -9.60 -24.98 -8.60
N ALA A 119 -8.90 -25.44 -7.56
CA ALA A 119 -8.83 -24.77 -6.27
C ALA A 119 -8.19 -23.38 -6.38
N ALA A 120 -7.09 -23.25 -7.14
CA ALA A 120 -6.42 -21.98 -7.39
C ALA A 120 -7.35 -20.96 -8.10
N HIS A 121 -8.10 -21.40 -9.12
CA HIS A 121 -9.11 -20.56 -9.78
C HIS A 121 -10.22 -20.09 -8.85
N GLN A 122 -10.71 -20.99 -7.98
CA GLN A 122 -11.78 -20.68 -7.03
C GLN A 122 -11.34 -19.79 -5.86
N ALA A 123 -10.05 -19.58 -5.66
CA ALA A 123 -9.54 -18.69 -4.60
C ALA A 123 -9.78 -17.22 -4.90
N LEU A 124 -9.91 -16.86 -6.17
CA LEU A 124 -10.06 -15.48 -6.66
C LEU A 124 -11.52 -15.14 -6.94
N GLN A 125 -11.92 -13.95 -6.52
CA GLN A 125 -13.25 -13.41 -6.85
C GLN A 125 -13.41 -13.11 -8.35
N ARG A 126 -12.32 -12.63 -8.99
CA ARG A 126 -12.26 -12.28 -10.41
C ARG A 126 -10.97 -12.83 -11.02
N PRO A 127 -10.97 -14.07 -11.52
CA PRO A 127 -9.82 -14.62 -12.23
C PRO A 127 -9.53 -13.79 -13.49
N VAL A 128 -8.24 -13.50 -13.73
CA VAL A 128 -7.79 -12.71 -14.89
C VAL A 128 -6.92 -13.60 -15.79
N GLU A 129 -7.25 -13.64 -17.08
CA GLU A 129 -6.42 -14.34 -18.07
C GLU A 129 -5.13 -13.56 -18.34
N GLY A 130 -4.08 -14.27 -18.77
CA GLY A 130 -2.74 -13.68 -18.94
C GLY A 130 -1.93 -13.61 -17.65
N THR A 131 -2.36 -14.31 -16.61
CA THR A 131 -1.67 -14.39 -15.31
C THR A 131 -1.21 -15.82 -14.99
N ILE A 132 -0.64 -16.02 -13.81
CA ILE A 132 -0.27 -17.35 -13.27
C ILE A 132 -1.42 -18.39 -13.46
N LEU A 133 -2.69 -17.98 -13.43
CA LEU A 133 -3.83 -18.88 -13.60
C LEU A 133 -3.88 -19.48 -15.00
N SER A 134 -3.63 -18.69 -16.05
CA SER A 134 -3.61 -19.19 -17.44
C SER A 134 -2.50 -20.23 -17.63
N VAL A 135 -1.33 -20.01 -17.03
CA VAL A 135 -0.18 -20.91 -17.12
C VAL A 135 -0.39 -22.18 -16.29
N LEU A 136 -0.97 -22.07 -15.10
CA LEU A 136 -1.40 -23.22 -14.27
C LEU A 136 -2.40 -24.10 -15.03
N LYS A 137 -3.39 -23.49 -15.68
CA LYS A 137 -4.43 -24.18 -16.47
C LYS A 137 -3.82 -24.95 -17.65
N GLU A 138 -2.93 -24.31 -18.42
CA GLU A 138 -2.25 -24.96 -19.54
C GLU A 138 -1.39 -26.13 -19.08
N TRP A 139 -0.57 -25.93 -18.03
CA TRP A 139 0.25 -26.99 -17.46
C TRP A 139 -0.61 -28.17 -16.97
N GLY A 140 -1.71 -27.91 -16.27
CA GLY A 140 -2.62 -28.93 -15.78
C GLY A 140 -3.23 -29.73 -16.92
N ALA A 141 -3.65 -29.08 -18.01
CA ALA A 141 -4.19 -29.74 -19.20
C ALA A 141 -3.15 -30.66 -19.86
N ARG A 142 -1.88 -30.23 -19.98
CA ARG A 142 -0.80 -31.06 -20.55
C ARG A 142 -0.44 -32.23 -19.66
N ILE A 143 -0.43 -32.04 -18.35
CA ILE A 143 -0.23 -33.16 -17.40
C ILE A 143 -1.35 -34.20 -17.57
N GLU A 144 -2.61 -33.78 -17.64
CA GLU A 144 -3.76 -34.68 -17.83
C GLU A 144 -3.70 -35.42 -19.15
N GLU A 145 -3.37 -34.74 -20.24
CA GLU A 145 -3.23 -35.31 -21.58
C GLU A 145 -2.15 -36.41 -21.61
N HIS A 146 -0.96 -36.08 -21.12
CA HIS A 146 0.19 -36.98 -21.23
C HIS A 146 0.18 -38.13 -20.20
N ALA A 147 -0.42 -37.94 -19.01
CA ALA A 147 -0.47 -38.96 -17.96
C ALA A 147 -1.23 -40.24 -18.38
N ARG A 148 -2.04 -40.17 -19.42
CA ARG A 148 -2.75 -41.34 -19.97
C ARG A 148 -1.82 -42.34 -20.62
N SER A 149 -0.72 -41.90 -21.23
CA SER A 149 0.22 -42.71 -22.02
C SER A 149 1.65 -42.72 -21.47
N VAL A 150 2.02 -41.79 -20.61
CA VAL A 150 3.38 -41.63 -20.08
C VAL A 150 3.43 -42.03 -18.59
N PRO A 151 3.94 -43.22 -18.26
CA PRO A 151 4.04 -43.67 -16.88
C PRO A 151 5.25 -43.13 -16.11
N ASP A 152 6.24 -42.53 -16.80
CA ASP A 152 7.44 -41.98 -16.19
C ASP A 152 7.27 -40.50 -15.83
N PHE A 153 7.49 -40.14 -14.56
CA PHE A 153 7.33 -38.78 -14.06
C PHE A 153 8.27 -37.77 -14.72
N GLY A 154 9.52 -38.14 -14.97
CA GLY A 154 10.49 -37.24 -15.61
C GLY A 154 10.07 -36.88 -17.03
N GLU A 155 9.64 -37.88 -17.80
CA GLU A 155 9.14 -37.68 -19.16
C GLU A 155 7.80 -36.91 -19.19
N LEU A 156 6.88 -37.19 -18.26
CA LEU A 156 5.62 -36.47 -18.11
C LEU A 156 5.84 -34.97 -17.90
N LEU A 157 6.68 -34.64 -16.91
CA LEU A 157 6.98 -33.24 -16.56
C LEU A 157 7.70 -32.52 -17.70
N ARG A 158 8.65 -33.18 -18.35
CA ARG A 158 9.36 -32.63 -19.51
C ARG A 158 8.42 -32.30 -20.68
N ARG A 159 7.47 -33.19 -21.00
CA ARG A 159 6.49 -32.95 -22.08
C ARG A 159 5.53 -31.82 -21.77
N ALA A 160 5.14 -31.65 -20.51
CA ALA A 160 4.24 -30.59 -20.11
C ALA A 160 4.94 -29.21 -20.06
N LEU A 161 6.27 -29.15 -19.87
CA LEU A 161 6.99 -27.91 -19.62
C LEU A 161 7.06 -26.98 -20.84
N GLU A 162 7.33 -27.51 -22.06
CA GLU A 162 7.45 -26.66 -23.26
C GLU A 162 6.13 -25.93 -23.63
N PRO A 163 4.95 -26.60 -23.67
CA PRO A 163 3.69 -25.88 -23.87
C PRO A 163 3.42 -24.84 -22.78
N THR A 164 3.85 -25.10 -21.55
CA THR A 164 3.71 -24.17 -20.43
C THR A 164 4.56 -22.91 -20.62
N ARG A 165 5.77 -23.02 -21.17
CA ARG A 165 6.61 -21.88 -21.56
C ARG A 165 5.98 -21.05 -22.68
N VAL A 166 5.34 -21.72 -23.63
CA VAL A 166 4.59 -21.02 -24.70
C VAL A 166 3.42 -20.24 -24.09
N ALA A 167 2.68 -20.83 -23.13
CA ALA A 167 1.60 -20.13 -22.43
C ALA A 167 2.12 -18.90 -21.68
N LEU A 168 3.27 -19.01 -20.99
CA LEU A 168 3.93 -17.88 -20.36
C LEU A 168 4.27 -16.77 -21.37
N ALA A 169 4.91 -17.11 -22.47
CA ALA A 169 5.27 -16.14 -23.51
C ALA A 169 4.04 -15.45 -24.14
N ASN A 170 2.86 -16.06 -24.04
CA ASN A 170 1.59 -15.50 -24.53
C ASN A 170 0.87 -14.60 -23.49
N THR A 171 1.30 -14.53 -22.23
CA THR A 171 0.67 -13.68 -21.22
C THR A 171 0.57 -12.20 -21.62
N PRO A 172 1.56 -11.57 -22.32
CA PRO A 172 1.43 -10.19 -22.79
C PRO A 172 0.35 -10.00 -23.87
N ARG A 173 0.00 -11.07 -24.62
CA ARG A 173 -1.09 -11.01 -25.61
C ARG A 173 -2.48 -11.06 -24.98
N GLN A 174 -2.57 -11.56 -23.76
CA GLN A 174 -3.82 -11.72 -23.01
C GLN A 174 -4.07 -10.57 -22.04
N LEU A 175 -3.01 -9.89 -21.57
CA LEU A 175 -3.10 -8.82 -20.58
C LEU A 175 -2.34 -7.58 -21.07
N ALA A 176 -3.08 -6.53 -21.44
CA ALA A 176 -2.56 -5.34 -22.09
C ALA A 176 -1.44 -4.61 -21.31
N VAL A 177 -1.51 -4.61 -19.97
CA VAL A 177 -0.47 -3.99 -19.13
C VAL A 177 0.89 -4.67 -19.31
N LEU A 178 0.93 -5.99 -19.46
CA LEU A 178 2.17 -6.74 -19.72
C LEU A 178 2.75 -6.39 -21.10
N ALA A 179 1.89 -6.28 -22.12
CA ALA A 179 2.30 -5.86 -23.45
C ALA A 179 2.88 -4.44 -23.46
N LYS A 180 2.26 -3.51 -22.74
CA LYS A 180 2.73 -2.12 -22.61
C LYS A 180 4.15 -2.04 -22.01
N HIS A 181 4.47 -2.93 -21.08
CA HIS A 181 5.80 -2.97 -20.41
C HIS A 181 6.79 -3.95 -21.05
N GLY A 182 6.37 -4.72 -22.05
CA GLY A 182 7.22 -5.69 -22.75
C GLY A 182 7.68 -6.85 -21.86
N VAL A 183 6.88 -7.22 -20.86
CA VAL A 183 7.21 -8.28 -19.87
C VAL A 183 6.14 -9.38 -19.88
N VAL A 184 6.48 -10.55 -19.36
CA VAL A 184 5.53 -11.62 -19.04
C VAL A 184 4.99 -11.44 -17.61
N ASP A 185 3.91 -12.16 -17.26
CA ASP A 185 3.41 -12.16 -15.88
C ASP A 185 4.44 -12.74 -14.89
N ALA A 186 4.76 -11.97 -13.85
CA ALA A 186 5.78 -12.33 -12.86
C ALA A 186 5.40 -13.59 -12.06
N GLY A 187 4.12 -13.74 -11.71
CA GLY A 187 3.61 -14.93 -11.00
C GLY A 187 3.70 -16.17 -11.87
N ALA A 188 3.34 -16.06 -13.15
CA ALA A 188 3.45 -17.14 -14.14
C ALA A 188 4.91 -17.53 -14.40
N GLN A 189 5.81 -16.55 -14.52
CA GLN A 189 7.25 -16.81 -14.67
C GLN A 189 7.81 -17.55 -13.45
N GLY A 190 7.43 -17.14 -12.24
CA GLY A 190 7.83 -17.82 -11.01
C GLY A 190 7.30 -19.26 -10.95
N PHE A 191 6.08 -19.51 -11.40
CA PHE A 191 5.56 -20.86 -11.51
C PHE A 191 6.32 -21.69 -12.55
N VAL A 192 6.72 -21.14 -13.68
CA VAL A 192 7.56 -21.84 -14.67
C VAL A 192 8.93 -22.18 -14.08
N TYR A 193 9.59 -21.27 -13.35
CA TYR A 193 10.83 -21.58 -12.63
C TYR A 193 10.66 -22.72 -11.62
N PHE A 194 9.54 -22.74 -10.91
CA PHE A 194 9.20 -23.83 -10.00
C PHE A 194 9.13 -25.19 -10.74
N LEU A 195 8.47 -25.23 -11.89
CA LEU A 195 8.36 -26.44 -12.72
C LEU A 195 9.68 -26.87 -13.33
N GLU A 196 10.51 -25.92 -13.74
CA GLU A 196 11.87 -26.18 -14.24
C GLU A 196 12.73 -26.85 -13.18
N GLY A 197 12.76 -26.32 -11.95
CA GLY A 197 13.50 -26.94 -10.85
C GLY A 197 13.02 -28.36 -10.53
N ILE A 198 11.70 -28.60 -10.59
CA ILE A 198 11.14 -29.95 -10.44
C ILE A 198 11.57 -30.86 -11.60
N SER A 199 11.51 -30.38 -12.85
CA SER A 199 11.87 -31.16 -14.05
C SER A 199 13.36 -31.52 -14.05
N GLU A 200 14.24 -30.60 -13.67
CA GLU A 200 15.67 -30.84 -13.52
C GLU A 200 15.96 -31.93 -12.48
N PHE A 201 15.27 -31.91 -11.33
CA PHE A 201 15.41 -32.96 -10.31
C PHE A 201 15.12 -34.36 -10.85
N PHE A 202 14.19 -34.53 -11.79
CA PHE A 202 13.90 -35.83 -12.39
C PHE A 202 14.86 -36.19 -13.55
N SER A 203 15.49 -35.19 -14.18
CA SER A 203 16.38 -35.36 -15.35
C SER A 203 17.83 -35.64 -14.96
N ASP A 204 18.32 -35.03 -13.86
CA ASP A 204 19.73 -35.16 -13.47
C ASP A 204 19.95 -36.32 -12.48
N ARG A 205 20.85 -37.25 -12.86
CA ARG A 205 21.27 -38.37 -11.99
C ARG A 205 22.23 -37.95 -10.87
N ARG A 206 22.71 -36.70 -10.83
CA ARG A 206 23.66 -36.18 -9.84
C ARG A 206 22.98 -35.56 -8.64
N LEU A 207 22.38 -36.37 -7.80
CA LEU A 207 21.74 -36.01 -6.53
C LEU A 207 22.66 -35.31 -5.50
N ALA A 208 23.97 -35.18 -5.78
CA ALA A 208 24.97 -34.72 -4.81
C ALA A 208 25.03 -33.19 -4.63
N ASP A 209 24.71 -32.39 -5.67
CA ASP A 209 24.89 -30.94 -5.63
C ASP A 209 23.75 -30.21 -4.91
N TRP A 210 22.55 -30.76 -4.90
CA TRP A 210 21.40 -30.21 -4.18
C TRP A 210 21.54 -30.29 -2.64
N ARG A 211 22.42 -31.16 -2.11
CA ARG A 211 22.73 -31.21 -0.67
C ARG A 211 23.63 -30.07 -0.21
N ARG A 212 24.38 -29.42 -1.13
CA ARG A 212 25.33 -28.34 -0.82
C ARG A 212 24.74 -26.94 -0.98
N ALA A 213 23.63 -26.78 -1.70
CA ALA A 213 22.90 -25.54 -1.75
C ALA A 213 22.14 -25.37 -0.43
N GLY A 214 22.83 -25.00 0.62
CA GLY A 214 22.24 -24.55 1.86
C GLY A 214 21.29 -23.40 1.54
N LEU A 215 20.02 -23.55 1.91
CA LEU A 215 19.07 -22.43 1.91
C LEU A 215 19.61 -21.39 2.90
N SER A 216 20.40 -20.44 2.42
CA SER A 216 20.67 -19.24 3.18
C SER A 216 19.33 -18.51 3.34
N LEU A 217 18.83 -18.46 4.57
CA LEU A 217 17.63 -17.72 4.96
C LEU A 217 17.93 -16.21 5.09
N ALA A 218 18.94 -15.69 4.39
CA ALA A 218 19.22 -14.27 4.36
C ALA A 218 18.00 -13.51 3.85
N GLN A 219 17.61 -12.48 4.61
CA GLN A 219 16.52 -11.59 4.22
C GLN A 219 16.89 -10.84 2.93
N PRO A 220 15.93 -10.61 2.02
CA PRO A 220 16.20 -9.93 0.76
C PRO A 220 16.56 -8.47 0.99
N THR A 221 17.53 -7.97 0.22
CA THR A 221 17.79 -6.53 0.04
C THR A 221 16.69 -5.91 -0.82
N PRO A 222 16.24 -4.68 -0.53
CA PRO A 222 15.25 -3.96 -1.35
C PRO A 222 15.81 -3.61 -2.72
N PHE A 223 14.99 -3.67 -3.75
CA PHE A 223 15.36 -3.28 -5.11
C PHE A 223 14.31 -2.34 -5.75
N ALA A 224 14.76 -1.43 -6.61
CA ALA A 224 13.98 -0.39 -7.27
C ALA A 224 13.07 -0.95 -8.39
N ALA A 225 11.84 -0.44 -8.49
CA ALA A 225 10.85 -0.83 -9.48
C ALA A 225 10.73 0.19 -10.62
N ALA A 226 10.43 -0.30 -11.82
CA ALA A 226 10.17 0.53 -12.99
C ALA A 226 8.79 1.23 -12.90
N HIS A 227 8.71 2.48 -13.38
CA HIS A 227 7.50 3.30 -13.32
C HIS A 227 6.37 2.75 -14.19
N ALA A 228 5.19 2.55 -13.59
CA ALA A 228 3.94 2.33 -14.29
C ALA A 228 2.86 3.26 -13.71
N ASP A 229 2.02 3.85 -14.58
CA ASP A 229 0.79 4.54 -14.19
C ASP A 229 -0.16 3.50 -13.57
N THR A 230 -0.33 3.53 -12.28
CA THR A 230 -1.18 2.60 -11.53
C THR A 230 -2.31 3.33 -10.84
N ASP A 231 -3.52 2.82 -11.02
CA ASP A 231 -4.70 3.25 -10.26
C ASP A 231 -4.63 2.65 -8.86
N PHE A 232 -4.24 3.45 -7.87
CA PHE A 232 -4.28 3.08 -6.45
C PHE A 232 -5.63 3.45 -5.83
N SER A 233 -6.71 2.82 -6.30
CA SER A 233 -8.02 2.94 -5.65
C SER A 233 -7.98 2.49 -4.18
N TYR A 234 -6.99 1.64 -3.83
CA TYR A 234 -6.78 1.11 -2.48
C TYR A 234 -5.33 1.24 -2.06
N ARG A 235 -5.11 1.79 -0.86
CA ARG A 235 -3.78 2.09 -0.32
C ARG A 235 -3.09 0.91 0.34
N PHE A 236 -3.87 0.04 1.02
CA PHE A 236 -3.30 -1.01 1.87
C PHE A 236 -3.54 -2.39 1.28
N CYS A 237 -2.50 -3.21 1.30
CA CYS A 237 -2.58 -4.65 1.19
C CYS A 237 -2.74 -5.22 2.60
N ALA A 238 -3.92 -5.72 2.92
CA ALA A 238 -4.24 -6.29 4.23
C ALA A 238 -4.38 -7.81 4.13
N GLU A 239 -3.72 -8.51 5.02
CA GLU A 239 -3.75 -9.97 5.11
C GLU A 239 -4.11 -10.43 6.51
N ALA A 240 -4.90 -11.51 6.61
CA ALA A 240 -5.23 -12.16 7.86
C ALA A 240 -5.18 -13.68 7.73
N LEU A 241 -4.73 -14.37 8.78
CA LEU A 241 -4.90 -15.79 8.95
C LEU A 241 -6.03 -16.03 9.96
N LEU A 242 -7.15 -16.56 9.46
CA LEU A 242 -8.35 -16.86 10.21
C LEU A 242 -8.35 -18.34 10.60
N VAL A 243 -8.64 -18.65 11.86
CA VAL A 243 -8.71 -19.99 12.42
C VAL A 243 -10.09 -20.24 13.04
N GLY A 244 -10.67 -21.41 12.82
CA GLY A 244 -11.96 -21.82 13.37
C GLY A 244 -12.22 -23.31 13.13
N GLU A 245 -13.22 -23.88 13.78
CA GLU A 245 -13.49 -25.33 13.67
C GLU A 245 -13.99 -25.73 12.26
N LEU A 246 -14.81 -24.87 11.64
CA LEU A 246 -15.41 -25.11 10.32
C LEU A 246 -15.63 -23.76 9.61
N LEU A 247 -14.59 -23.25 8.98
CA LEU A 247 -14.65 -21.99 8.25
C LEU A 247 -15.25 -22.21 6.85
N ASP A 248 -16.32 -21.48 6.53
CA ASP A 248 -16.86 -21.44 5.18
C ASP A 248 -16.15 -20.35 4.35
N ARG A 249 -15.29 -20.80 3.45
CA ARG A 249 -14.54 -19.92 2.55
C ARG A 249 -15.44 -18.98 1.73
N LYS A 250 -16.61 -19.46 1.27
CA LYS A 250 -17.55 -18.65 0.48
C LYS A 250 -18.22 -17.59 1.34
N ALA A 251 -18.60 -17.93 2.57
CA ALA A 251 -19.17 -16.98 3.51
C ALA A 251 -18.16 -15.90 3.90
N VAL A 252 -16.91 -16.28 4.19
CA VAL A 252 -15.80 -15.32 4.45
C VAL A 252 -15.58 -14.41 3.25
N ALA A 253 -15.46 -14.98 2.05
CA ALA A 253 -15.26 -14.19 0.83
C ALA A 253 -16.42 -13.19 0.58
N ALA A 254 -17.66 -13.62 0.75
CA ALA A 254 -18.85 -12.77 0.58
C ALA A 254 -18.88 -11.61 1.59
N ALA A 255 -18.48 -11.86 2.84
CA ALA A 255 -18.48 -10.85 3.89
C ALA A 255 -17.46 -9.74 3.65
N VAL A 256 -16.26 -10.07 3.12
CA VAL A 256 -15.17 -9.10 2.95
C VAL A 256 -15.08 -8.52 1.52
N ALA A 257 -15.72 -9.12 0.53
CA ALA A 257 -15.69 -8.66 -0.86
C ALA A 257 -16.10 -7.19 -1.06
N PRO A 258 -17.08 -6.62 -0.32
CA PRO A 258 -17.44 -5.20 -0.44
C PRO A 258 -16.38 -4.23 0.11
N LEU A 259 -15.40 -4.71 0.89
CA LEU A 259 -14.44 -3.88 1.62
C LEU A 259 -13.20 -3.49 0.79
N GLY A 260 -13.08 -4.01 -0.45
CA GLY A 260 -11.90 -3.72 -1.25
C GLY A 260 -11.85 -4.44 -2.59
N SER A 261 -10.64 -4.59 -3.13
CA SER A 261 -10.35 -5.29 -4.38
C SER A 261 -9.26 -6.35 -4.20
N SER A 262 -8.96 -7.08 -5.28
CA SER A 262 -7.90 -8.12 -5.30
C SER A 262 -8.09 -9.20 -4.23
N LEU A 263 -9.36 -9.49 -3.87
CA LEU A 263 -9.68 -10.49 -2.84
C LEU A 263 -9.19 -11.88 -3.23
N VAL A 264 -8.40 -12.48 -2.35
CA VAL A 264 -8.03 -13.89 -2.39
C VAL A 264 -8.34 -14.53 -1.04
N VAL A 265 -9.08 -15.64 -1.06
CA VAL A 265 -9.34 -16.46 0.13
C VAL A 265 -8.81 -17.86 -0.13
N ALA A 266 -7.71 -18.21 0.53
CA ALA A 266 -7.00 -19.47 0.38
C ALA A 266 -7.13 -20.34 1.63
N GLY A 267 -7.07 -21.68 1.47
CA GLY A 267 -7.21 -22.65 2.54
C GLY A 267 -8.59 -23.31 2.59
N GLY A 268 -8.86 -23.99 3.70
CA GLY A 268 -10.13 -24.69 3.93
C GLY A 268 -10.20 -25.32 5.33
N GLY A 269 -11.39 -25.77 5.72
CA GLY A 269 -11.61 -26.42 7.02
C GLY A 269 -11.36 -25.49 8.19
N ALA A 270 -10.28 -25.71 8.92
CA ALA A 270 -9.97 -24.97 10.15
C ALA A 270 -9.16 -23.68 9.94
N ARG A 271 -8.63 -23.42 8.74
CA ARG A 271 -7.71 -22.29 8.49
C ARG A 271 -7.95 -21.64 7.13
N LEU A 272 -8.14 -20.33 7.11
CA LEU A 272 -8.27 -19.52 5.89
C LEU A 272 -7.30 -18.34 5.93
N ARG A 273 -6.58 -18.13 4.84
CA ARG A 273 -5.84 -16.90 4.61
C ARG A 273 -6.65 -15.97 3.73
N VAL A 274 -6.83 -14.76 4.19
CA VAL A 274 -7.53 -13.69 3.47
C VAL A 274 -6.50 -12.64 3.08
N HIS A 275 -6.51 -12.24 1.81
CA HIS A 275 -5.75 -11.11 1.25
C HIS A 275 -6.74 -10.18 0.56
N LEU A 276 -6.64 -8.89 0.84
CA LEU A 276 -7.51 -7.86 0.29
C LEU A 276 -6.76 -6.53 0.15
N HIS A 277 -6.92 -5.84 -0.98
CA HIS A 277 -6.53 -4.45 -1.10
C HIS A 277 -7.67 -3.57 -0.61
N THR A 278 -7.44 -2.75 0.41
CA THR A 278 -8.49 -1.96 1.08
C THR A 278 -7.95 -0.61 1.56
N ASN A 279 -8.86 0.36 1.74
CA ASN A 279 -8.55 1.61 2.44
C ASN A 279 -8.89 1.55 3.94
N GLU A 280 -9.54 0.46 4.39
CA GLU A 280 -10.04 0.29 5.76
C GLU A 280 -9.59 -1.05 6.37
N PRO A 281 -8.27 -1.26 6.64
CA PRO A 281 -7.78 -2.55 7.13
C PRO A 281 -8.41 -2.97 8.46
N GLN A 282 -8.73 -2.03 9.35
CA GLN A 282 -9.35 -2.34 10.64
C GLN A 282 -10.79 -2.84 10.47
N HIS A 283 -11.53 -2.31 9.51
CA HIS A 283 -12.87 -2.80 9.18
C HIS A 283 -12.82 -4.24 8.63
N LEU A 284 -11.84 -4.56 7.79
CA LEU A 284 -11.59 -5.93 7.34
C LEU A 284 -11.36 -6.86 8.54
N PHE A 285 -10.46 -6.51 9.46
CA PHE A 285 -10.14 -7.36 10.59
C PHE A 285 -11.32 -7.51 11.56
N THR A 286 -12.10 -6.45 11.80
CA THR A 286 -13.32 -6.51 12.60
C THR A 286 -14.35 -7.47 11.97
N THR A 287 -14.53 -7.41 10.65
CA THR A 287 -15.43 -8.30 9.91
C THR A 287 -14.97 -9.76 10.00
N LEU A 288 -13.67 -10.01 9.84
CA LEU A 288 -13.09 -11.35 9.96
C LEU A 288 -13.18 -11.91 11.38
N ALA A 289 -12.97 -11.08 12.41
CA ALA A 289 -13.06 -11.50 13.81
C ALA A 289 -14.47 -11.97 14.21
N ALA A 290 -15.50 -11.52 13.51
CA ALA A 290 -16.87 -12.01 13.70
C ALA A 290 -17.10 -13.42 13.10
N LEU A 291 -16.22 -13.87 12.21
CA LEU A 291 -16.32 -15.15 11.49
C LEU A 291 -15.38 -16.24 12.02
N GLY A 292 -14.35 -15.84 12.80
CA GLY A 292 -13.38 -16.76 13.37
C GLY A 292 -12.32 -16.05 14.17
N THR A 293 -11.35 -16.79 14.69
CA THR A 293 -10.22 -16.21 15.44
C THR A 293 -9.11 -15.78 14.50
N ILE A 294 -8.69 -14.52 14.57
CA ILE A 294 -7.54 -14.03 13.81
C ILE A 294 -6.27 -14.42 14.55
N GLU A 295 -5.45 -15.27 13.93
CA GLU A 295 -4.15 -15.70 14.47
C GLU A 295 -3.02 -14.73 14.10
N ARG A 296 -3.06 -14.17 12.89
CA ARG A 296 -2.05 -13.23 12.37
C ARG A 296 -2.70 -12.20 11.46
N THR A 297 -2.18 -10.99 11.51
CA THR A 297 -2.50 -9.92 10.56
C THR A 297 -1.23 -9.34 9.96
N LYS A 298 -1.36 -8.76 8.77
CA LYS A 298 -0.32 -7.97 8.09
C LYS A 298 -0.99 -6.83 7.34
N ILE A 299 -0.41 -5.64 7.41
CA ILE A 299 -0.80 -4.49 6.63
C ILE A 299 0.46 -3.94 5.96
N ASP A 300 0.46 -3.88 4.64
CA ASP A 300 1.48 -3.18 3.86
C ASP A 300 0.85 -1.94 3.22
N ASP A 301 1.53 -0.81 3.34
CA ASP A 301 1.18 0.40 2.62
C ASP A 301 1.81 0.33 1.21
N MET A 302 1.00 0.07 0.19
CA MET A 302 1.46 -0.11 -1.19
C MET A 302 2.01 1.19 -1.78
N ILE A 303 1.53 2.35 -1.31
CA ILE A 303 2.09 3.65 -1.70
C ILE A 303 3.51 3.79 -1.16
N LEU A 304 3.73 3.45 0.12
CA LEU A 304 5.07 3.46 0.72
C LEU A 304 6.01 2.47 0.02
N GLN A 305 5.54 1.28 -0.36
CA GLN A 305 6.35 0.31 -1.09
C GLN A 305 6.75 0.85 -2.47
N GLN A 306 5.84 1.49 -3.18
CA GLN A 306 6.12 2.08 -4.49
C GLN A 306 7.10 3.25 -4.40
N ILE A 307 6.94 4.12 -3.38
CA ILE A 307 7.87 5.25 -3.17
C ILE A 307 9.27 4.72 -2.83
N ALA A 308 9.36 3.70 -1.97
CA ALA A 308 10.62 3.04 -1.65
C ALA A 308 11.27 2.33 -2.87
N ALA A 309 10.49 2.00 -3.89
CA ALA A 309 10.95 1.38 -5.13
C ALA A 309 11.35 2.39 -6.23
N ARG A 310 11.15 3.70 -6.03
CA ARG A 310 11.61 4.73 -6.98
C ARG A 310 13.12 4.90 -6.89
N GLU A 311 13.79 5.10 -8.05
CA GLU A 311 15.24 5.43 -8.15
C GLU A 311 15.55 6.88 -7.70
N ALA A 312 14.73 7.49 -6.86
CA ALA A 312 15.04 8.81 -6.30
C ALA A 312 16.08 8.66 -5.19
N SER A 313 17.15 9.42 -5.24
CA SER A 313 18.21 9.39 -4.21
C SER A 313 17.71 9.94 -2.86
N ILE A 314 16.67 10.79 -2.86
CA ILE A 314 16.14 11.47 -1.67
C ILE A 314 14.64 11.24 -1.55
N ALA A 315 14.18 10.72 -0.40
CA ALA A 315 12.76 10.55 -0.10
C ALA A 315 12.15 11.84 0.47
N LEU A 316 10.91 12.16 0.05
CA LEU A 316 10.12 13.28 0.56
C LEU A 316 9.09 12.78 1.58
N VAL A 317 9.14 13.32 2.78
CA VAL A 317 8.22 12.98 3.89
C VAL A 317 7.47 14.24 4.35
N SER A 318 6.19 14.09 4.72
CA SER A 318 5.42 15.06 5.48
C SER A 318 4.54 14.35 6.51
N ASP A 319 3.56 15.02 7.08
CA ASP A 319 2.54 14.43 7.94
C ASP A 319 1.14 14.48 7.30
N SER A 320 0.14 13.84 7.93
CA SER A 320 -1.20 13.79 7.36
C SER A 320 -1.94 15.14 7.38
N GLY A 321 -1.41 16.16 8.02
CA GLY A 321 -1.88 17.54 7.92
C GLY A 321 -1.50 18.25 6.61
N CYS A 322 -0.66 17.63 5.80
CA CYS A 322 -0.23 18.11 4.49
C CYS A 322 -1.29 17.75 3.43
N ASP A 323 -2.23 18.66 3.19
CA ASP A 323 -3.30 18.46 2.21
C ASP A 323 -2.82 18.80 0.78
N LEU A 324 -2.77 17.78 -0.07
CA LEU A 324 -2.50 17.88 -1.50
C LEU A 324 -3.46 16.96 -2.27
N PRO A 325 -3.76 17.26 -3.55
CA PRO A 325 -4.42 16.30 -4.42
C PRO A 325 -3.62 14.99 -4.47
N GLU A 326 -4.31 13.85 -4.43
CA GLU A 326 -3.65 12.54 -4.42
C GLU A 326 -2.73 12.34 -5.64
N ALA A 327 -3.18 12.78 -6.83
CA ALA A 327 -2.36 12.73 -8.04
C ALA A 327 -1.04 13.51 -7.88
N THR A 328 -1.07 14.69 -7.25
CA THR A 328 0.13 15.50 -6.98
C THR A 328 1.03 14.80 -5.95
N SER A 329 0.44 14.30 -4.86
CA SER A 329 1.17 13.57 -3.83
C SER A 329 1.91 12.35 -4.39
N HIS A 330 1.25 11.60 -5.26
CA HIS A 330 1.85 10.46 -5.95
C HIS A 330 2.97 10.91 -6.92
N ALA A 331 2.72 11.96 -7.71
CA ALA A 331 3.70 12.46 -8.68
C ALA A 331 5.03 12.86 -8.01
N ILE A 332 4.96 13.52 -6.84
CA ILE A 332 6.14 13.95 -6.09
C ILE A 332 6.69 12.89 -5.11
N GLY A 333 6.07 11.72 -5.02
CA GLY A 333 6.49 10.65 -4.12
C GLY A 333 6.37 11.01 -2.63
N LEU A 334 5.32 11.74 -2.23
CA LEU A 334 5.13 12.19 -0.86
C LEU A 334 4.71 11.06 0.08
N VAL A 335 5.52 10.79 1.10
CA VAL A 335 5.21 9.89 2.22
C VAL A 335 4.59 10.71 3.35
N ARG A 336 3.39 10.31 3.82
CA ARG A 336 2.74 10.97 4.96
C ARG A 336 2.82 10.13 6.22
N VAL A 337 3.30 10.74 7.31
CA VAL A 337 3.24 10.17 8.66
C VAL A 337 1.90 10.56 9.29
N PRO A 338 1.04 9.62 9.68
CA PRO A 338 -0.30 9.94 10.14
C PRO A 338 -0.32 10.57 11.54
N LEU A 339 -1.14 11.60 11.71
CA LEU A 339 -1.51 12.13 13.02
C LEU A 339 -2.61 11.25 13.66
N GLN A 340 -2.86 11.44 14.94
CA GLN A 340 -3.87 10.71 15.69
C GLN A 340 -5.09 11.57 15.99
N LEU A 341 -6.27 10.95 15.91
CA LEU A 341 -7.56 11.56 16.22
C LEU A 341 -8.29 10.71 17.28
N THR A 342 -8.75 11.32 18.37
CA THR A 342 -9.40 10.60 19.48
C THR A 342 -10.83 11.13 19.69
N PHE A 343 -11.81 10.23 19.73
CA PHE A 343 -13.19 10.47 20.14
C PHE A 343 -13.46 9.71 21.46
N GLY A 344 -13.53 10.43 22.59
CA GLY A 344 -13.66 9.77 23.90
C GLY A 344 -12.46 8.89 24.21
N GLU A 345 -12.66 7.57 24.23
CA GLU A 345 -11.62 6.55 24.46
C GLU A 345 -11.10 5.92 23.17
N GLU A 346 -11.75 6.15 22.03
CA GLU A 346 -11.36 5.56 20.74
C GLU A 346 -10.38 6.46 20.00
N THR A 347 -9.24 5.91 19.63
CA THR A 347 -8.21 6.61 18.86
C THR A 347 -8.12 6.05 17.43
N PHE A 348 -8.02 6.93 16.47
CA PHE A 348 -7.96 6.68 15.04
C PHE A 348 -6.71 7.30 14.43
N THR A 349 -6.13 6.61 13.48
CA THR A 349 -5.01 7.08 12.67
C THR A 349 -5.56 7.82 11.45
N ASP A 350 -5.24 9.10 11.32
CA ASP A 350 -5.77 9.98 10.26
C ASP A 350 -5.37 9.48 8.85
N GLY A 351 -6.36 9.36 7.98
CA GLY A 351 -6.17 8.84 6.61
C GLY A 351 -5.90 7.33 6.53
N VAL A 352 -5.92 6.60 7.66
CA VAL A 352 -5.76 5.14 7.75
C VAL A 352 -7.02 4.51 8.34
N ASP A 353 -7.36 4.86 9.60
CA ASP A 353 -8.52 4.30 10.30
C ASP A 353 -9.77 5.17 10.11
N ILE A 354 -9.59 6.43 9.74
CA ILE A 354 -10.69 7.38 9.54
C ILE A 354 -10.40 8.32 8.37
N THR A 355 -11.32 8.37 7.43
CA THR A 355 -11.30 9.32 6.31
C THR A 355 -12.08 10.59 6.66
N PRO A 356 -11.88 11.74 5.94
CA PRO A 356 -12.64 12.94 6.19
C PRO A 356 -14.16 12.76 6.15
N PRO A 357 -14.78 12.03 5.18
CA PRO A 357 -16.22 11.76 5.22
C PRO A 357 -16.68 11.01 6.46
N GLN A 358 -15.95 9.97 6.88
CA GLN A 358 -16.25 9.19 8.10
C GLN A 358 -16.12 10.06 9.37
N PHE A 359 -15.10 10.93 9.41
CA PHE A 359 -14.94 11.89 10.49
C PHE A 359 -16.18 12.78 10.65
N TYR A 360 -16.71 13.35 9.55
CA TYR A 360 -17.89 14.20 9.64
C TYR A 360 -19.15 13.43 10.05
N GLN A 361 -19.33 12.21 9.59
CA GLN A 361 -20.43 11.33 10.05
C GLN A 361 -20.35 11.10 11.55
N ARG A 362 -19.15 10.76 12.04
CA ARG A 362 -18.93 10.52 13.47
C ARG A 362 -19.06 11.79 14.30
N LEU A 363 -18.62 12.93 13.78
CA LEU A 363 -18.73 14.22 14.48
C LEU A 363 -20.19 14.61 14.79
N VAL A 364 -21.16 14.23 13.95
CA VAL A 364 -22.59 14.48 14.16
C VAL A 364 -23.13 13.75 15.40
N THR A 365 -22.63 12.53 15.66
CA THR A 365 -23.09 11.67 16.77
C THR A 365 -22.21 11.78 18.01
N ALA A 366 -21.06 12.44 17.92
CA ALA A 366 -20.09 12.52 19.00
C ALA A 366 -20.62 13.37 20.17
N THR A 367 -20.64 12.80 21.36
CA THR A 367 -20.98 13.48 22.62
C THR A 367 -19.81 14.26 23.20
N VAL A 368 -18.57 13.83 22.87
CA VAL A 368 -17.32 14.46 23.29
C VAL A 368 -16.60 15.00 22.05
N PRO A 369 -16.11 16.27 22.09
CA PRO A 369 -15.34 16.82 20.98
C PRO A 369 -14.08 16.00 20.68
N PRO A 370 -13.74 15.81 19.39
CA PRO A 370 -12.53 15.12 19.02
C PRO A 370 -11.27 15.86 19.51
N LYS A 371 -10.26 15.10 19.88
CA LYS A 371 -8.91 15.59 20.21
C LYS A 371 -7.93 15.07 19.16
N THR A 372 -6.86 15.80 18.94
CA THR A 372 -5.78 15.39 18.03
C THR A 372 -4.46 15.32 18.77
N SER A 373 -3.60 14.42 18.35
CA SER A 373 -2.22 14.34 18.81
C SER A 373 -1.25 14.18 17.62
N GLN A 374 -0.04 14.67 17.84
CA GLN A 374 1.06 14.49 16.90
C GLN A 374 1.40 13.01 16.73
N PRO A 375 2.06 12.60 15.61
CA PRO A 375 2.61 11.26 15.49
C PRO A 375 3.62 10.97 16.61
N ALA A 376 3.70 9.72 17.04
CA ALA A 376 4.74 9.32 17.99
C ALA A 376 6.13 9.37 17.31
N VAL A 377 7.16 9.68 18.09
CA VAL A 377 8.57 9.65 17.62
C VAL A 377 8.92 8.30 16.98
N GLY A 378 8.37 7.20 17.54
CA GLY A 378 8.56 5.84 17.02
C GLY A 378 8.00 5.64 15.61
N GLU A 379 6.89 6.29 15.25
CA GLU A 379 6.30 6.22 13.90
C GLU A 379 7.22 6.87 12.88
N TYR A 380 7.69 8.09 13.13
CA TYR A 380 8.70 8.76 12.31
C TYR A 380 9.99 7.94 12.19
N ARG A 381 10.48 7.40 13.30
CA ARG A 381 11.69 6.57 13.32
C ARG A 381 11.55 5.36 12.39
N THR A 382 10.44 4.65 12.47
CA THR A 382 10.19 3.47 11.63
C THR A 382 10.14 3.84 10.14
N ILE A 383 9.48 4.95 9.79
CA ILE A 383 9.39 5.42 8.40
C ILE A 383 10.76 5.87 7.90
N PHE A 384 11.51 6.66 8.66
CA PHE A 384 12.84 7.12 8.28
C PHE A 384 13.81 5.95 8.09
N GLN A 385 13.84 4.97 9.01
CA GLN A 385 14.66 3.77 8.87
C GLN A 385 14.34 3.02 7.58
N ARG A 386 13.05 2.78 7.31
CA ARG A 386 12.60 2.09 6.12
C ARG A 386 12.97 2.83 4.82
N LEU A 387 12.81 4.16 4.78
CA LEU A 387 13.17 4.95 3.61
C LEU A 387 14.69 4.97 3.37
N LEU A 388 15.50 5.01 4.42
CA LEU A 388 16.96 4.97 4.31
C LEU A 388 17.52 3.60 3.89
N GLU A 389 16.70 2.54 3.85
CA GLU A 389 17.07 1.25 3.26
C GLU A 389 17.15 1.33 1.72
N SER A 390 16.38 2.23 1.09
CA SER A 390 16.27 2.36 -0.37
C SER A 390 16.68 3.74 -0.92
N HIS A 391 16.81 4.78 -0.07
CA HIS A 391 17.18 6.13 -0.44
C HIS A 391 18.47 6.55 0.28
N GLU A 392 19.26 7.40 -0.36
CA GLU A 392 20.47 7.96 0.24
C GLU A 392 20.16 8.90 1.40
N SER A 393 19.05 9.64 1.31
CA SER A 393 18.67 10.66 2.28
C SER A 393 17.15 10.86 2.33
N VAL A 394 16.69 11.59 3.35
CA VAL A 394 15.27 11.94 3.56
C VAL A 394 15.15 13.44 3.82
N VAL A 395 14.25 14.12 3.14
CA VAL A 395 13.80 15.46 3.51
C VAL A 395 12.37 15.38 4.03
N CYS A 396 12.14 15.87 5.26
CA CYS A 396 10.84 15.91 5.90
C CYS A 396 10.38 17.36 6.04
N VAL A 397 9.27 17.70 5.40
CA VAL A 397 8.58 19.00 5.56
C VAL A 397 7.43 18.79 6.51
N ALA A 398 7.47 19.36 7.69
CA ALA A 398 6.54 19.09 8.76
C ALA A 398 5.59 20.26 9.02
N LEU A 399 4.38 19.94 9.48
CA LEU A 399 3.39 20.88 9.98
C LEU A 399 4.01 21.82 11.02
N SER A 400 3.58 23.09 10.97
CA SER A 400 4.10 24.15 11.84
C SER A 400 4.31 23.74 13.29
N GLY A 401 5.55 23.91 13.75
CA GLY A 401 5.93 23.75 15.16
C GLY A 401 5.22 24.71 16.11
N GLY A 402 4.66 25.82 15.60
CA GLY A 402 3.82 26.74 16.35
C GLY A 402 2.37 26.27 16.59
N LEU A 403 1.92 25.23 15.88
CA LEU A 403 0.57 24.65 15.97
C LEU A 403 0.55 23.25 16.56
N SER A 404 1.61 22.47 16.37
CA SER A 404 1.70 21.07 16.77
C SER A 404 3.13 20.69 17.15
N GLY A 405 3.29 19.68 17.99
CA GLY A 405 4.59 19.07 18.27
C GLY A 405 5.10 18.10 17.18
N THR A 406 4.43 18.05 16.02
CA THR A 406 4.77 17.18 14.89
C THR A 406 6.20 17.40 14.39
N TYR A 407 6.59 18.66 14.18
CA TYR A 407 7.97 19.02 13.81
C TYR A 407 8.99 18.52 14.84
N GLN A 408 8.73 18.72 16.15
CA GLN A 408 9.62 18.27 17.22
C GLN A 408 9.75 16.74 17.27
N ALA A 409 8.63 16.03 17.02
CA ALA A 409 8.63 14.56 16.97
C ALA A 409 9.48 14.05 15.77
N ALA A 410 9.35 14.67 14.60
CA ALA A 410 10.16 14.36 13.43
C ALA A 410 11.66 14.63 13.68
N CYS A 411 12.00 15.78 14.28
CA CYS A 411 13.39 16.11 14.67
C CYS A 411 13.97 15.08 15.64
N ALA A 412 13.21 14.70 16.68
CA ALA A 412 13.67 13.71 17.65
C ALA A 412 13.91 12.33 17.00
N ALA A 413 13.07 11.93 16.06
CA ALA A 413 13.25 10.70 15.28
C ALA A 413 14.48 10.78 14.37
N ALA A 414 14.68 11.89 13.66
CA ALA A 414 15.85 12.11 12.79
C ALA A 414 17.17 12.00 13.56
N GLN A 415 17.24 12.57 14.78
CA GLN A 415 18.41 12.45 15.66
C GLN A 415 18.69 11.02 16.09
N GLN A 416 17.65 10.19 16.26
CA GLN A 416 17.79 8.78 16.66
C GLN A 416 18.17 7.85 15.49
N VAL A 417 17.86 8.22 14.25
CA VAL A 417 18.11 7.38 13.06
C VAL A 417 19.43 7.77 12.41
N ASP A 418 19.49 8.91 11.76
CA ASP A 418 20.71 9.44 11.14
C ASP A 418 20.56 10.95 10.82
N PRO A 419 21.05 11.83 11.68
CA PRO A 419 20.90 13.29 11.52
C PRO A 419 21.68 13.87 10.33
N LYS A 420 22.62 13.10 9.73
CA LYS A 420 23.36 13.54 8.54
C LYS A 420 22.58 13.30 7.26
N ARG A 421 21.80 12.22 7.22
CA ARG A 421 21.01 11.80 6.06
C ARG A 421 19.56 12.29 6.10
N ILE A 422 19.10 12.88 7.22
CA ILE A 422 17.72 13.34 7.36
C ILE A 422 17.71 14.84 7.63
N ARG A 423 16.96 15.60 6.82
CA ARG A 423 16.64 17.01 7.05
C ARG A 423 15.18 17.15 7.43
N VAL A 424 14.90 17.87 8.51
CA VAL A 424 13.52 18.17 8.95
C VAL A 424 13.32 19.67 8.92
N VAL A 425 12.33 20.11 8.14
CA VAL A 425 12.02 21.55 7.95
C VAL A 425 10.69 21.87 8.62
N ASP A 426 10.66 22.84 9.51
CA ASP A 426 9.42 23.46 10.00
C ASP A 426 8.85 24.35 8.88
N THR A 427 7.75 23.92 8.28
CA THR A 427 7.12 24.70 7.20
C THR A 427 6.48 25.97 7.72
N ARG A 428 6.22 26.10 9.02
CA ARG A 428 5.41 27.16 9.61
C ARG A 428 4.07 27.35 8.88
N GLN A 429 3.58 26.28 8.28
CA GLN A 429 2.36 26.21 7.49
C GLN A 429 1.51 25.04 7.94
N VAL A 430 0.32 24.89 7.36
CA VAL A 430 -0.64 23.83 7.66
C VAL A 430 -1.53 23.58 6.44
N SER A 431 -2.05 22.36 6.28
CA SER A 431 -3.01 22.04 5.22
C SER A 431 -2.43 22.30 3.81
N VAL A 432 -3.21 22.88 2.91
CA VAL A 432 -2.81 23.17 1.52
C VAL A 432 -1.61 24.13 1.41
N SER A 433 -1.32 24.94 2.42
CA SER A 433 -0.12 25.79 2.40
C SER A 433 1.15 25.01 2.69
N GLU A 434 1.08 24.01 3.57
CA GLU A 434 2.13 23.02 3.76
C GLU A 434 2.28 22.15 2.50
N GLY A 435 1.15 21.74 1.91
CA GLY A 435 1.12 21.02 0.64
C GLY A 435 1.87 21.74 -0.48
N LEU A 436 1.71 23.06 -0.61
CA LEU A 436 2.45 23.85 -1.61
C LEU A 436 3.96 23.93 -1.31
N VAL A 437 4.39 23.78 -0.07
CA VAL A 437 5.82 23.64 0.28
C VAL A 437 6.31 22.26 -0.11
N ALA A 438 5.58 21.20 0.21
CA ALA A 438 5.92 19.83 -0.17
C ALA A 438 5.97 19.65 -1.70
N GLU A 439 5.02 20.26 -2.43
CA GLU A 439 5.01 20.26 -3.90
C GLU A 439 6.29 20.89 -4.47
N ALA A 440 6.71 22.04 -3.94
CA ALA A 440 7.94 22.71 -4.38
C ALA A 440 9.19 21.86 -4.16
N VAL A 441 9.29 21.20 -3.01
CA VAL A 441 10.41 20.29 -2.70
C VAL A 441 10.37 19.08 -3.63
N GLY A 442 9.20 18.46 -3.85
CA GLY A 442 9.05 17.32 -4.75
C GLY A 442 9.43 17.65 -6.19
N GLU A 443 9.04 18.85 -6.69
CA GLU A 443 9.45 19.37 -8.00
C GLU A 443 10.98 19.52 -8.11
N ALA A 444 11.62 20.05 -7.07
CA ALA A 444 13.08 20.20 -7.02
C ALA A 444 13.82 18.85 -6.98
N LEU A 445 13.32 17.89 -6.19
CA LEU A 445 13.86 16.53 -6.15
C LEU A 445 13.74 15.83 -7.50
N ALA A 446 12.62 15.97 -8.19
CA ALA A 446 12.43 15.45 -9.54
C ALA A 446 13.39 16.08 -10.56
N ALA A 447 13.83 17.33 -10.32
CA ALA A 447 14.84 18.02 -11.11
C ALA A 447 16.28 17.67 -10.70
N GLY A 448 16.49 16.77 -9.72
CA GLY A 448 17.81 16.30 -9.29
C GLY A 448 18.44 17.13 -8.16
N ALA A 449 17.66 17.89 -7.39
CA ALA A 449 18.18 18.67 -6.27
C ALA A 449 18.82 17.76 -5.19
N SER A 450 19.93 18.19 -4.64
CA SER A 450 20.59 17.61 -3.47
C SER A 450 19.77 17.84 -2.19
N LEU A 451 20.15 17.17 -1.10
CA LEU A 451 19.46 17.30 0.20
C LEU A 451 19.50 18.76 0.73
N ASP A 452 20.62 19.43 0.60
CA ASP A 452 20.78 20.82 1.05
C ASP A 452 20.02 21.81 0.15
N GLU A 453 19.95 21.55 -1.16
CA GLU A 453 19.12 22.33 -2.10
C GLU A 453 17.61 22.11 -1.83
N ALA A 454 17.19 20.88 -1.54
CA ALA A 454 15.81 20.56 -1.17
C ALA A 454 15.39 21.27 0.13
N GLU A 455 16.26 21.32 1.14
CA GLU A 455 16.04 22.11 2.37
C GLU A 455 15.91 23.59 2.05
N ALA A 456 16.80 24.15 1.22
CA ALA A 456 16.76 25.55 0.81
C ALA A 456 15.47 25.91 0.05
N VAL A 457 14.99 25.00 -0.84
CA VAL A 457 13.72 25.14 -1.55
C VAL A 457 12.53 25.13 -0.57
N ALA A 458 12.54 24.23 0.43
CA ALA A 458 11.51 24.19 1.45
C ALA A 458 11.42 25.50 2.25
N LEU A 459 12.55 26.04 2.69
CA LEU A 459 12.64 27.31 3.41
C LEU A 459 12.15 28.49 2.55
N LYS A 460 12.57 28.55 1.30
CA LYS A 460 12.16 29.57 0.35
C LYS A 460 10.67 29.49 0.00
N ALA A 461 10.14 28.30 -0.23
CA ALA A 461 8.72 28.08 -0.49
C ALA A 461 7.87 28.49 0.74
N ARG A 462 8.31 28.12 1.95
CA ARG A 462 7.69 28.53 3.22
C ARG A 462 7.51 30.05 3.31
N ASP A 463 8.54 30.81 2.97
CA ASP A 463 8.52 32.28 3.09
C ASP A 463 7.64 32.93 1.99
N ASN A 464 7.42 32.23 0.88
CA ASN A 464 6.63 32.67 -0.28
C ASN A 464 5.20 32.09 -0.34
N VAL A 465 4.77 31.36 0.68
CA VAL A 465 3.39 30.83 0.77
C VAL A 465 2.58 31.53 1.84
N ARG A 466 1.25 31.68 1.62
CA ARG A 466 0.30 32.18 2.63
C ARG A 466 -1.03 31.42 2.53
N LEU A 467 -1.57 31.12 3.71
CA LEU A 467 -2.91 30.56 3.90
C LEU A 467 -3.90 31.64 4.32
N PHE A 468 -5.08 31.65 3.73
CA PHE A 468 -6.23 32.43 4.17
C PHE A 468 -7.44 31.50 4.32
N ALA A 469 -7.96 31.36 5.55
CA ALA A 469 -9.05 30.45 5.84
C ALA A 469 -10.27 31.21 6.39
N ALA A 470 -11.42 31.08 5.72
CA ALA A 470 -12.70 31.53 6.20
C ALA A 470 -13.35 30.44 7.05
N ILE A 471 -13.63 30.74 8.32
CA ILE A 471 -14.14 29.77 9.30
C ILE A 471 -15.51 30.21 9.77
N PRO A 472 -16.57 29.34 9.64
CA PRO A 472 -17.94 29.69 10.06
C PRO A 472 -18.10 29.89 11.57
N SER A 473 -17.38 29.09 12.38
CA SER A 473 -17.36 29.16 13.84
C SER A 473 -15.95 28.86 14.37
N LEU A 474 -15.52 29.59 15.40
CA LEU A 474 -14.26 29.34 16.09
C LEU A 474 -14.39 28.36 17.27
N ASP A 475 -15.56 27.78 17.51
CA ASP A 475 -15.81 26.94 18.69
C ASP A 475 -14.88 25.74 18.76
N MET A 476 -14.65 25.06 17.62
CA MET A 476 -13.73 23.92 17.55
C MET A 476 -12.27 24.35 17.75
N ALA A 477 -11.85 25.46 17.13
CA ALA A 477 -10.49 25.98 17.25
C ALA A 477 -10.14 26.43 18.68
N VAL A 478 -11.10 26.99 19.40
CA VAL A 478 -10.96 27.38 20.83
C VAL A 478 -10.88 26.15 21.72
N ARG A 479 -11.76 25.16 21.51
CA ARG A 479 -11.72 23.90 22.27
C ARG A 479 -10.42 23.16 22.07
N GLY A 480 -9.86 23.23 20.87
CA GLY A 480 -8.55 22.67 20.54
C GLY A 480 -7.35 23.48 21.06
N GLY A 481 -7.58 24.69 21.63
CA GLY A 481 -6.50 25.56 22.13
C GLY A 481 -5.68 26.29 21.05
N ARG A 482 -6.08 26.27 19.79
CA ARG A 482 -5.38 26.90 18.65
C ARG A 482 -5.86 28.32 18.37
N VAL A 483 -6.94 28.78 19.04
CA VAL A 483 -7.44 30.17 19.00
C VAL A 483 -7.82 30.61 20.40
N SER A 484 -7.50 31.86 20.73
CA SER A 484 -7.83 32.45 22.04
C SER A 484 -9.36 32.55 22.24
N PRO A 485 -9.90 32.18 23.44
CA PRO A 485 -11.31 32.31 23.77
C PRO A 485 -11.85 33.73 23.64
N ALA A 486 -11.01 34.75 23.87
CA ALA A 486 -11.41 36.15 23.74
C ALA A 486 -11.80 36.52 22.31
N ILE A 487 -11.08 36.06 21.32
CA ILE A 487 -11.38 36.30 19.89
C ILE A 487 -12.73 35.65 19.51
N ALA A 488 -12.97 34.43 19.96
CA ALA A 488 -14.21 33.71 19.66
C ALA A 488 -15.43 34.39 20.31
N ARG A 489 -15.30 34.91 21.52
CA ARG A 489 -16.38 35.64 22.22
C ARG A 489 -16.80 36.90 21.45
N ILE A 490 -15.83 37.72 21.03
CA ILE A 490 -16.09 38.95 20.25
C ILE A 490 -16.75 38.61 18.92
N THR A 491 -16.26 37.63 18.18
CA THR A 491 -16.81 37.23 16.86
C THR A 491 -18.24 36.70 16.98
N ARG A 492 -18.55 35.98 18.07
CA ARG A 492 -19.89 35.42 18.33
C ARG A 492 -20.91 36.54 18.65
N ILE A 493 -20.57 37.46 19.54
CA ILE A 493 -21.48 38.56 19.96
C ILE A 493 -21.88 39.43 18.78
N PHE A 494 -20.98 39.74 17.88
CA PHE A 494 -21.23 40.62 16.73
C PHE A 494 -21.60 39.87 15.43
N GLY A 495 -21.82 38.57 15.46
CA GLY A 495 -22.11 37.75 14.27
C GLY A 495 -21.01 37.78 13.21
N LEU A 496 -19.79 38.15 13.62
CA LEU A 496 -18.68 38.36 12.70
C LEU A 496 -18.00 37.01 12.37
N LYS A 497 -17.54 36.86 11.13
CA LYS A 497 -16.83 35.70 10.64
C LYS A 497 -15.36 36.06 10.39
N PRO A 498 -14.42 35.42 11.10
CA PRO A 498 -12.99 35.68 10.96
C PRO A 498 -12.43 35.07 9.69
N ILE A 499 -11.36 35.68 9.21
CA ILE A 499 -10.40 35.07 8.30
C ILE A 499 -9.13 34.84 9.13
N LEU A 500 -8.67 33.60 9.16
CA LEU A 500 -7.41 33.21 9.79
C LEU A 500 -6.30 33.06 8.75
N THR A 501 -5.07 33.22 9.22
CA THR A 501 -3.82 32.98 8.50
C THR A 501 -2.81 32.37 9.47
N ILE A 502 -1.63 32.03 8.98
CA ILE A 502 -0.48 31.65 9.80
C ILE A 502 0.51 32.82 9.79
N ASP A 503 0.99 33.20 10.97
CA ASP A 503 2.01 34.26 11.13
C ASP A 503 3.44 33.78 10.86
N ALA A 504 4.41 34.65 11.03
CA ALA A 504 5.82 34.36 10.81
C ALA A 504 6.40 33.32 11.80
N GLU A 505 5.79 33.23 12.99
CA GLU A 505 6.14 32.27 14.04
C GLU A 505 5.42 30.91 13.87
N GLY A 506 4.61 30.76 12.80
CA GLY A 506 3.86 29.54 12.52
C GLY A 506 2.60 29.38 13.37
N LYS A 507 2.09 30.42 13.99
CA LYS A 507 0.88 30.40 14.83
C LYS A 507 -0.35 30.92 14.09
N SER A 508 -1.54 30.50 14.53
CA SER A 508 -2.80 31.04 13.99
C SER A 508 -2.94 32.53 14.30
N ALA A 509 -3.14 33.32 13.27
CA ALA A 509 -3.31 34.76 13.36
C ALA A 509 -4.60 35.22 12.65
N LYS A 510 -5.12 36.39 13.07
CA LYS A 510 -6.28 37.03 12.45
C LYS A 510 -5.85 37.81 11.21
N ALA A 511 -6.34 37.40 10.03
CA ALA A 511 -6.14 38.15 8.79
C ALA A 511 -7.27 39.17 8.51
N GLY A 512 -8.43 39.00 9.13
CA GLY A 512 -9.55 39.92 8.99
C GLY A 512 -10.85 39.41 9.61
N VAL A 513 -11.88 40.25 9.55
CA VAL A 513 -13.22 39.94 10.07
C VAL A 513 -14.27 40.51 9.11
N HIS A 514 -15.33 39.76 8.90
CA HIS A 514 -16.42 40.16 7.98
C HIS A 514 -17.80 39.88 8.57
N ALA A 515 -18.79 40.70 8.20
CA ALA A 515 -20.18 40.46 8.53
C ALA A 515 -20.74 39.35 7.62
N GLY A 516 -20.88 38.14 8.20
CA GLY A 516 -21.38 36.94 7.51
C GLY A 516 -20.34 36.17 6.72
N PHE A 517 -20.64 34.88 6.52
CA PHE A 517 -19.71 33.90 5.94
C PHE A 517 -19.42 34.15 4.45
N ALA A 518 -20.45 34.50 3.66
CA ALA A 518 -20.27 34.84 2.25
C ALA A 518 -19.33 36.06 2.02
N ALA A 519 -19.32 37.01 2.95
CA ALA A 519 -18.40 38.15 2.90
C ALA A 519 -16.94 37.71 3.26
N SER A 520 -16.76 36.72 4.16
CA SER A 520 -15.44 36.18 4.47
C SER A 520 -14.89 35.33 3.31
N LEU A 521 -15.73 34.57 2.58
CA LEU A 521 -15.32 33.88 1.35
C LEU A 521 -14.78 34.85 0.27
N ARG A 522 -15.49 35.96 0.03
CA ARG A 522 -14.96 37.03 -0.84
C ARG A 522 -13.69 37.68 -0.27
N GLY A 523 -13.60 37.72 1.05
CA GLY A 523 -12.44 38.24 1.78
C GLY A 523 -11.18 37.45 1.58
N ILE A 524 -11.25 36.10 1.56
CA ILE A 524 -10.07 35.28 1.32
C ILE A 524 -9.57 35.43 -0.12
N VAL A 525 -10.45 35.51 -1.13
CA VAL A 525 -10.08 35.76 -2.54
C VAL A 525 -9.31 37.09 -2.67
N ARG A 526 -9.83 38.19 -2.09
CA ARG A 526 -9.17 39.51 -2.13
C ARG A 526 -7.81 39.49 -1.45
N ARG A 527 -7.63 38.72 -0.36
CA ARG A 527 -6.34 38.59 0.34
C ARG A 527 -5.35 37.76 -0.46
N ALA A 528 -5.82 36.68 -1.05
CA ALA A 528 -5.03 35.89 -1.97
C ALA A 528 -4.48 36.76 -3.12
N ALA A 529 -5.35 37.53 -3.78
CA ALA A 529 -4.95 38.42 -4.86
C ALA A 529 -3.97 39.51 -4.40
N ARG A 530 -4.23 40.13 -3.24
CA ARG A 530 -3.32 41.14 -2.67
C ARG A 530 -1.95 40.56 -2.33
N PHE A 531 -1.92 39.35 -1.75
CA PHE A 531 -0.67 38.67 -1.46
C PHE A 531 0.08 38.31 -2.74
N ALA A 532 -0.60 37.77 -3.76
CA ALA A 532 0.01 37.44 -5.04
C ALA A 532 0.68 38.65 -5.71
N GLY A 533 0.03 39.83 -5.71
CA GLY A 533 0.46 40.99 -6.47
C GLY A 533 0.41 40.68 -7.97
N GLU A 534 1.47 41.02 -8.69
CA GLU A 534 1.63 40.77 -10.13
C GLU A 534 2.41 39.49 -10.43
N ARG A 535 2.77 38.71 -9.39
CA ARG A 535 3.60 37.50 -9.54
C ARG A 535 2.74 36.33 -10.03
N GLN A 536 3.37 35.44 -10.77
CA GLN A 536 2.80 34.11 -11.01
C GLN A 536 2.64 33.37 -9.69
N VAL A 537 1.57 32.60 -9.57
CA VAL A 537 1.23 31.91 -8.33
C VAL A 537 0.79 30.47 -8.60
N ARG A 538 1.06 29.62 -7.63
CA ARG A 538 0.42 28.30 -7.47
C ARG A 538 -0.66 28.43 -6.41
N LEU A 539 -1.84 27.86 -6.67
CA LEU A 539 -3.03 27.98 -5.84
C LEU A 539 -3.57 26.60 -5.49
N LEU A 540 -4.00 26.43 -4.24
CA LEU A 540 -4.80 25.29 -3.81
C LEU A 540 -5.95 25.77 -2.93
N VAL A 541 -7.10 25.09 -3.02
CA VAL A 541 -8.28 25.34 -2.19
C VAL A 541 -8.57 24.10 -1.35
N ALA A 542 -8.81 24.30 -0.04
CA ALA A 542 -9.22 23.25 0.86
C ALA A 542 -10.61 23.54 1.45
N HIS A 543 -11.35 22.48 1.80
CA HIS A 543 -12.65 22.63 2.46
C HIS A 543 -12.88 21.58 3.55
N ALA A 544 -13.66 21.94 4.56
CA ALA A 544 -14.13 21.05 5.60
C ALA A 544 -15.61 20.71 5.35
N ASN A 545 -15.90 19.66 4.58
CA ASN A 545 -17.27 19.27 4.18
C ASN A 545 -18.09 20.44 3.60
N ALA A 546 -17.50 21.27 2.73
CA ALA A 546 -18.08 22.51 2.21
C ALA A 546 -17.79 22.70 0.71
N VAL A 547 -18.05 21.65 -0.11
CA VAL A 547 -17.73 21.62 -1.54
C VAL A 547 -18.26 22.84 -2.29
N GLY A 548 -19.54 23.17 -2.17
CA GLY A 548 -20.13 24.32 -2.88
C GLY A 548 -19.54 25.69 -2.49
N ALA A 549 -19.05 25.84 -1.24
CA ALA A 549 -18.35 27.06 -0.83
C ALA A 549 -16.91 27.10 -1.39
N ALA A 550 -16.25 25.94 -1.50
CA ALA A 550 -14.94 25.83 -2.14
C ALA A 550 -15.03 26.13 -3.64
N GLU A 551 -16.00 25.55 -4.35
CA GLU A 551 -16.26 25.82 -5.78
C GLU A 551 -16.54 27.32 -6.03
N TYR A 552 -17.34 27.94 -5.18
CA TYR A 552 -17.61 29.40 -5.25
C TYR A 552 -16.31 30.23 -5.12
N VAL A 553 -15.39 29.83 -4.24
CA VAL A 553 -14.10 30.49 -4.06
C VAL A 553 -13.18 30.21 -5.25
N THR A 554 -13.11 28.98 -5.70
CA THR A 554 -12.29 28.53 -6.84
C THR A 554 -12.67 29.27 -8.12
N GLU A 555 -13.96 29.36 -8.45
CA GLU A 555 -14.46 30.10 -9.62
C GLU A 555 -14.00 31.58 -9.62
N ARG A 556 -14.01 32.23 -8.44
CA ARG A 556 -13.54 33.60 -8.30
C ARG A 556 -12.03 33.75 -8.41
N LEU A 557 -11.29 32.80 -7.87
CA LEU A 557 -9.83 32.75 -8.02
C LEU A 557 -9.44 32.51 -9.47
N CYS A 558 -10.10 31.58 -10.18
CA CYS A 558 -9.85 31.34 -11.60
C CYS A 558 -10.05 32.63 -12.42
N ARG A 559 -11.15 33.36 -12.19
CA ARG A 559 -11.39 34.67 -12.85
C ARG A 559 -10.35 35.72 -12.46
N GLN A 560 -9.94 35.76 -11.19
CA GLN A 560 -8.99 36.75 -10.66
C GLN A 560 -7.58 36.56 -11.22
N PHE A 561 -7.14 35.31 -11.39
CA PHE A 561 -5.79 34.96 -11.81
C PHE A 561 -5.69 34.54 -13.27
N GLY A 562 -6.81 34.46 -13.99
CA GLY A 562 -6.84 34.06 -15.41
C GLY A 562 -6.43 32.59 -15.63
N VAL A 563 -6.67 31.71 -14.65
CA VAL A 563 -6.36 30.27 -14.74
C VAL A 563 -7.64 29.46 -14.97
N SER A 564 -7.51 28.34 -15.69
CA SER A 564 -8.67 27.51 -16.05
C SER A 564 -9.15 26.61 -14.91
N ASP A 565 -8.24 26.20 -14.03
CA ASP A 565 -8.56 25.28 -12.93
C ASP A 565 -7.65 25.50 -11.72
N ILE A 566 -8.20 25.28 -10.52
CA ILE A 566 -7.47 25.29 -9.24
C ILE A 566 -7.93 24.05 -8.47
N PRO A 567 -7.02 23.16 -8.08
CA PRO A 567 -7.39 21.94 -7.36
C PRO A 567 -8.09 22.25 -6.02
N ILE A 568 -9.13 21.46 -5.73
CA ILE A 568 -9.88 21.49 -4.47
C ILE A 568 -9.61 20.20 -3.73
N VAL A 569 -9.28 20.28 -2.44
CA VAL A 569 -9.06 19.11 -1.57
C VAL A 569 -9.95 19.16 -0.34
N ASN A 570 -10.33 18.00 0.18
CA ASN A 570 -10.97 17.91 1.49
C ASN A 570 -9.88 17.97 2.58
N LEU A 571 -10.13 18.76 3.62
CA LEU A 571 -9.22 18.83 4.78
C LEU A 571 -9.08 17.47 5.46
N ALA A 572 -7.86 17.13 5.84
CA ALA A 572 -7.58 15.99 6.70
C ALA A 572 -8.44 16.04 7.98
N ALA A 573 -8.87 14.87 8.48
CA ALA A 573 -9.78 14.79 9.62
C ALA A 573 -9.22 15.48 10.88
N VAL A 574 -7.91 15.35 11.11
CA VAL A 574 -7.20 16.03 12.22
C VAL A 574 -7.27 17.56 12.14
N LEU A 575 -7.25 18.13 10.94
CA LEU A 575 -7.38 19.58 10.76
C LEU A 575 -8.84 20.02 10.84
N ALA A 576 -9.74 19.21 10.30
CA ALA A 576 -11.19 19.44 10.39
C ALA A 576 -11.69 19.43 11.85
N ALA A 577 -11.06 18.67 12.74
CA ALA A 577 -11.32 18.67 14.19
C ALA A 577 -11.07 20.03 14.86
N HIS A 578 -10.22 20.87 14.25
CA HIS A 578 -9.94 22.23 14.76
C HIS A 578 -10.72 23.33 14.02
N THR A 579 -10.92 23.18 12.69
CA THR A 579 -11.61 24.20 11.89
C THR A 579 -13.13 24.08 11.96
N GLY A 580 -13.63 22.86 12.21
CA GLY A 580 -15.03 22.50 12.11
C GLY A 580 -15.55 22.45 10.67
N PRO A 581 -16.73 21.84 10.47
CA PRO A 581 -17.36 21.76 9.16
C PRO A 581 -17.73 23.16 8.63
N GLY A 582 -17.66 23.33 7.31
CA GLY A 582 -17.98 24.57 6.62
C GLY A 582 -16.77 25.48 6.36
N ALA A 583 -15.59 25.21 6.93
CA ALA A 583 -14.39 26.01 6.67
C ALA A 583 -13.92 25.89 5.21
N VAL A 584 -13.37 26.98 4.66
CA VAL A 584 -12.74 27.02 3.33
C VAL A 584 -11.42 27.78 3.43
N GLY A 585 -10.33 27.17 2.96
CA GLY A 585 -8.98 27.72 2.93
C GLY A 585 -8.46 27.91 1.51
N VAL A 586 -7.66 28.93 1.30
CA VAL A 586 -6.92 29.19 0.05
C VAL A 586 -5.45 29.33 0.40
N ALA A 587 -4.61 28.50 -0.18
CA ALA A 587 -3.16 28.70 -0.16
C ALA A 587 -2.68 29.33 -1.46
N VAL A 588 -1.74 30.25 -1.34
CA VAL A 588 -1.10 30.97 -2.46
C VAL A 588 0.40 30.89 -2.28
N ARG A 589 1.10 30.26 -3.21
CA ARG A 589 2.57 30.30 -3.32
C ARG A 589 2.96 31.21 -4.49
N ARG A 590 3.75 32.24 -4.22
CA ARG A 590 4.36 33.07 -5.25
C ARG A 590 5.47 32.27 -5.93
N LEU A 591 5.39 32.20 -7.25
CA LEU A 591 6.48 31.64 -8.06
C LEU A 591 7.48 32.74 -8.35
N GLU A 592 8.75 32.38 -8.39
CA GLU A 592 9.79 33.32 -8.82
C GLU A 592 9.86 33.34 -10.34
N ILE A 593 10.19 34.53 -10.86
CA ILE A 593 10.46 34.75 -12.28
C ILE A 593 11.87 34.25 -12.58
#